data_120157192355f9085116d17173100ae6
#
_entry.id   120157192355f9085116d17173100ae6
#
_cell.length_a   1.000
_cell.length_b   1.000
_cell.length_c   1.000
_cell.angle_alpha   90.00
_cell.angle_beta   90.00
_cell.angle_gamma   90.00
#
_symmetry.space_group_name_H-M   'P 1'
#
loop_
_entity.id
_entity.type
_entity.pdbx_description
1 polymer ?
#
loop_
_entity_poly.entity_id
_entity_poly.type
_entity_poly.pdbx_seq_one_letter_code
_entity_poly.pdbx_strand_id
1 'polypeptide(L)'
;VETSFAPRVAALEVPAQLSVLRQVSAWLESQAIAWCIPDDVLPRLDLCLNEVIANCVTHGGPEVRDAPLALQLSIASSHDQTLVTLSVADSGQAFDPTSVAPKARPASLADATPGGLGLVMMRQNASRLVYRRTSGRNHIDMLFQFDNAGAGSAGRIAHRIGGIERRRQHLGGKVPRVDRDRRTGNLSWIPLFKDAQPQALEVVLRTCEILEIAANTPVLVPGQSNRSVYIALSGTVVAHLGYLHRPQAPVTIPLGQCIGELSAIDGKPVSTLVMAVTDSRVLRIPQKVFWGDLMTLGGVAENFRIILSDRVRKSKEQALQAQRGQLEIEHLTKELQIARQLQISMVPLQRPLFGHRTDLDVCGFMEPASAVGGDFFDAFFVRENHLFFCIADVSGHGIASALFMARAMGLIRVLAIGIMEPHTLLSELNARLCDGNEANIFVTIFCGILDIPKRRLLYSNGGHCAPMLLYPGSSRMLPIPPGPLVGAFPGCRYSSMEIQLGHEETLFCYTDGVTEAHDPNDEELTEERCLQMLDTLQPQPTGDLLDFVRALVSDFTGTEVLEDDCTMLAIRLS
;
A
#
# COMPACT_ATOMS: atom_id res chain seq x y z
N VAL A 1 -22.58 23.06 25.71
CA VAL A 1 -22.12 21.91 26.48
C VAL A 1 -21.36 21.04 25.50
N GLU A 2 -20.02 21.17 25.51
CA GLU A 2 -19.10 20.39 24.68
C GLU A 2 -19.12 18.93 25.11
N THR A 3 -19.69 18.05 24.31
CA THR A 3 -19.51 16.61 24.46
C THR A 3 -18.19 16.21 23.80
N SER A 4 -17.09 16.37 24.53
CA SER A 4 -15.80 15.79 24.20
C SER A 4 -15.88 14.27 24.37
N PHE A 5 -15.78 13.52 23.28
CA PHE A 5 -15.58 12.07 23.35
C PHE A 5 -14.16 11.77 23.87
N ALA A 6 -14.02 10.81 24.79
CA ALA A 6 -12.72 10.37 25.27
C ALA A 6 -11.84 9.93 24.09
N PRO A 7 -10.59 10.38 23.99
CA PRO A 7 -9.69 10.02 22.89
C PRO A 7 -9.45 8.51 22.88
N ARG A 8 -9.42 7.93 21.67
CA ARG A 8 -8.98 6.55 21.49
C ARG A 8 -7.47 6.56 21.39
N VAL A 9 -6.84 5.57 21.99
CA VAL A 9 -5.39 5.46 22.04
C VAL A 9 -4.98 4.03 21.70
N ALA A 10 -4.00 3.87 20.82
CA ALA A 10 -3.28 2.63 20.56
C ALA A 10 -1.79 2.87 20.79
N ALA A 11 -1.08 1.88 21.31
CA ALA A 11 0.34 1.95 21.58
C ALA A 11 1.04 0.69 21.06
N LEU A 12 2.29 0.87 20.64
CA LEU A 12 3.19 -0.19 20.17
C LEU A 12 4.59 0.11 20.68
N GLU A 13 5.31 -0.91 21.15
CA GLU A 13 6.74 -0.80 21.47
C GLU A 13 7.52 -1.66 20.48
N VAL A 14 8.58 -1.10 19.88
CA VAL A 14 9.42 -1.78 18.89
C VAL A 14 10.90 -1.56 19.19
N PRO A 15 11.78 -2.49 18.81
CA PRO A 15 13.24 -2.27 18.89
C PRO A 15 13.63 -1.04 18.05
N ALA A 16 14.70 -0.35 18.46
CA ALA A 16 15.22 0.79 17.71
C ALA A 16 16.11 0.31 16.53
N GLN A 17 15.48 -0.23 15.50
CA GLN A 17 16.11 -0.77 14.29
C GLN A 17 15.30 -0.38 13.06
N LEU A 18 15.93 -0.23 11.89
CA LEU A 18 15.23 0.10 10.65
C LEU A 18 14.32 -1.03 10.15
N SER A 19 14.64 -2.28 10.47
CA SER A 19 13.84 -3.46 10.15
C SER A 19 12.39 -3.43 10.68
N VAL A 20 12.10 -2.59 11.69
CA VAL A 20 10.74 -2.47 12.25
C VAL A 20 9.80 -1.60 11.41
N LEU A 21 10.30 -0.88 10.40
CA LEU A 21 9.49 0.07 9.62
C LEU A 21 8.26 -0.60 9.01
N ARG A 22 8.42 -1.76 8.38
CA ARG A 22 7.30 -2.54 7.81
C ARG A 22 6.26 -2.96 8.87
N GLN A 23 6.72 -3.43 10.03
CA GLN A 23 5.85 -3.79 11.15
C GLN A 23 5.06 -2.59 11.67
N VAL A 24 5.71 -1.44 11.75
CA VAL A 24 5.12 -0.20 12.23
C VAL A 24 4.10 0.36 11.23
N SER A 25 4.42 0.33 9.92
CA SER A 25 3.48 0.70 8.85
C SER A 25 2.24 -0.21 8.85
N ALA A 26 2.40 -1.52 8.98
CA ALA A 26 1.27 -2.46 9.07
C ALA A 26 0.42 -2.23 10.34
N TRP A 27 1.05 -1.92 11.48
CA TRP A 27 0.34 -1.54 12.70
C TRP A 27 -0.46 -0.24 12.49
N LEU A 28 0.16 0.78 11.88
CA LEU A 28 -0.49 2.07 11.60
C LEU A 28 -1.69 1.89 10.67
N GLU A 29 -1.53 1.11 9.61
CA GLU A 29 -2.59 0.78 8.67
C GLU A 29 -3.77 0.07 9.37
N SER A 30 -3.48 -0.90 10.23
CA SER A 30 -4.51 -1.60 11.00
C SER A 30 -5.30 -0.67 11.92
N GLN A 31 -4.63 0.33 12.53
CA GLN A 31 -5.29 1.34 13.37
C GLN A 31 -6.08 2.33 12.50
N ALA A 32 -5.54 2.73 11.35
CA ALA A 32 -6.22 3.64 10.43
C ALA A 32 -7.54 3.05 9.92
N ILE A 33 -7.53 1.78 9.53
CA ILE A 33 -8.76 1.04 9.15
C ILE A 33 -9.73 0.96 10.33
N ALA A 34 -9.25 0.57 11.51
CA ALA A 34 -10.09 0.41 12.71
C ALA A 34 -10.71 1.73 13.21
N TRP A 35 -10.06 2.85 12.94
CA TRP A 35 -10.52 4.17 13.40
C TRP A 35 -11.08 5.03 12.27
N CYS A 36 -11.13 4.49 11.04
CA CYS A 36 -11.62 5.16 9.83
C CYS A 36 -10.89 6.49 9.57
N ILE A 37 -9.57 6.45 9.66
CA ILE A 37 -8.73 7.57 9.23
C ILE A 37 -8.82 7.64 7.70
N PRO A 38 -9.04 8.83 7.10
CA PRO A 38 -9.14 8.98 5.65
C PRO A 38 -7.90 8.50 4.90
N ASP A 39 -8.10 7.95 3.69
CA ASP A 39 -7.03 7.37 2.85
C ASP A 39 -5.96 8.39 2.43
N ASP A 40 -6.28 9.68 2.39
CA ASP A 40 -5.34 10.77 2.10
C ASP A 40 -4.49 11.18 3.32
N VAL A 41 -4.90 10.78 4.53
CA VAL A 41 -4.17 11.06 5.78
C VAL A 41 -3.18 9.95 6.12
N LEU A 42 -3.52 8.70 5.81
CA LEU A 42 -2.69 7.53 6.12
C LEU A 42 -1.26 7.62 5.53
N PRO A 43 -1.05 7.94 4.24
CA PRO A 43 0.30 8.06 3.68
C PRO A 43 1.13 9.15 4.36
N ARG A 44 0.49 10.24 4.81
CA ARG A 44 1.16 11.32 5.53
C ARG A 44 1.61 10.92 6.92
N LEU A 45 0.77 10.13 7.61
CA LEU A 45 1.10 9.53 8.92
C LEU A 45 2.27 8.56 8.78
N ASP A 46 2.21 7.66 7.80
CA ASP A 46 3.21 6.63 7.57
C ASP A 46 4.57 7.24 7.20
N LEU A 47 4.59 8.18 6.27
CA LEU A 47 5.81 8.90 5.90
C LEU A 47 6.46 9.59 7.12
N CYS A 48 5.67 10.31 7.93
CA CYS A 48 6.19 11.00 9.11
C CYS A 48 6.71 10.01 10.17
N LEU A 49 6.06 8.87 10.34
CA LEU A 49 6.44 7.85 11.30
C LEU A 49 7.76 7.19 10.90
N ASN A 50 7.89 6.80 9.65
CA ASN A 50 9.11 6.19 9.11
C ASN A 50 10.30 7.15 9.23
N GLU A 51 10.13 8.43 8.90
CA GLU A 51 11.16 9.45 9.04
C GLU A 51 11.60 9.67 10.50
N VAL A 52 10.67 9.69 11.46
CA VAL A 52 11.03 9.83 12.88
C VAL A 52 11.81 8.61 13.35
N ILE A 53 11.37 7.39 13.01
CA ILE A 53 12.06 6.16 13.41
C ILE A 53 13.47 6.12 12.79
N ALA A 54 13.59 6.42 11.49
CA ALA A 54 14.88 6.48 10.81
C ALA A 54 15.84 7.48 11.48
N ASN A 55 15.34 8.67 11.85
CA ASN A 55 16.12 9.67 12.56
C ASN A 55 16.54 9.22 13.97
N CYS A 56 15.64 8.57 14.73
CA CYS A 56 15.96 8.01 16.04
C CYS A 56 17.08 6.95 15.93
N VAL A 57 16.99 6.03 14.97
CA VAL A 57 17.94 4.95 14.78
C VAL A 57 19.31 5.47 14.29
N THR A 58 19.28 6.42 13.33
CA THR A 58 20.52 6.91 12.70
C THR A 58 21.26 7.94 13.54
N HIS A 59 20.54 8.81 14.25
CA HIS A 59 21.11 9.97 14.94
C HIS A 59 20.95 9.95 16.46
N GLY A 60 20.16 9.02 17.02
CA GLY A 60 19.86 8.95 18.45
C GLY A 60 21.03 8.50 19.35
N GLY A 61 22.11 8.01 18.76
CA GLY A 61 23.29 7.53 19.49
C GLY A 61 23.12 6.10 20.07
N PRO A 62 24.14 5.58 20.76
CA PRO A 62 24.12 4.20 21.27
C PRO A 62 23.00 3.94 22.29
N GLU A 63 22.57 4.95 23.03
CA GLU A 63 21.56 4.83 24.08
C GLU A 63 20.15 4.47 23.51
N VAL A 64 19.89 4.75 22.23
CA VAL A 64 18.63 4.37 21.56
C VAL A 64 18.52 2.86 21.38
N ARG A 65 19.65 2.16 21.15
CA ARG A 65 19.68 0.72 20.88
C ARG A 65 19.37 -0.13 22.11
N ASP A 66 19.52 0.42 23.30
CA ASP A 66 19.34 -0.29 24.57
C ASP A 66 17.89 -0.21 25.10
N ALA A 67 17.02 0.58 24.49
CA ALA A 67 15.63 0.74 24.91
C ALA A 67 14.67 0.78 23.72
N PRO A 68 13.46 0.18 23.85
CA PRO A 68 12.49 0.19 22.76
C PRO A 68 11.98 1.61 22.47
N LEU A 69 11.68 1.87 21.21
CA LEU A 69 10.89 3.01 20.78
C LEU A 69 9.44 2.79 21.21
N ALA A 70 8.84 3.78 21.85
CA ALA A 70 7.44 3.73 22.21
C ALA A 70 6.62 4.60 21.24
N LEU A 71 5.70 3.97 20.53
CA LEU A 71 4.81 4.58 19.56
C LEU A 71 3.41 4.68 20.14
N GLN A 72 2.75 5.81 19.93
CA GLN A 72 1.37 6.00 20.36
C GLN A 72 0.59 6.75 19.29
N LEU A 73 -0.52 6.18 18.86
CA LEU A 73 -1.50 6.84 18.02
C LEU A 73 -2.72 7.19 18.85
N SER A 74 -3.24 8.40 18.74
CA SER A 74 -4.48 8.81 19.38
C SER A 74 -5.36 9.58 18.40
N ILE A 75 -6.69 9.42 18.55
CA ILE A 75 -7.69 10.13 17.75
C ILE A 75 -8.72 10.78 18.66
N ALA A 76 -8.95 12.06 18.44
CA ALA A 76 -9.99 12.84 19.11
C ALA A 76 -10.86 13.51 18.03
N SER A 77 -12.17 13.30 18.10
CA SER A 77 -13.12 13.90 17.15
C SER A 77 -14.01 14.90 17.86
N SER A 78 -14.16 16.09 17.27
CA SER A 78 -15.18 17.08 17.60
C SER A 78 -16.29 17.06 16.54
N HIS A 79 -17.26 17.96 16.63
CA HIS A 79 -18.39 18.01 15.68
C HIS A 79 -17.93 18.28 14.24
N ASP A 80 -16.93 19.12 14.06
CA ASP A 80 -16.48 19.61 12.75
C ASP A 80 -15.13 19.05 12.31
N GLN A 81 -14.28 18.61 13.24
CA GLN A 81 -12.90 18.23 12.95
C GLN A 81 -12.46 17.00 13.72
N THR A 82 -11.60 16.23 13.09
CA THR A 82 -10.89 15.12 13.73
C THR A 82 -9.40 15.43 13.82
N LEU A 83 -8.83 15.20 14.99
CA LEU A 83 -7.42 15.35 15.29
C LEU A 83 -6.82 13.96 15.53
N VAL A 84 -5.83 13.60 14.73
CA VAL A 84 -4.97 12.42 14.94
C VAL A 84 -3.63 12.90 15.48
N THR A 85 -3.18 12.31 16.57
CA THR A 85 -1.85 12.57 17.13
C THR A 85 -1.03 11.29 17.09
N LEU A 86 0.11 11.37 16.43
CA LEU A 86 1.11 10.32 16.38
C LEU A 86 2.30 10.75 17.24
N SER A 87 2.60 9.97 18.28
CA SER A 87 3.68 10.25 19.24
C SER A 87 4.73 9.17 19.18
N VAL A 88 5.99 9.58 19.13
CA VAL A 88 7.15 8.68 19.20
C VAL A 88 8.02 9.10 20.37
N ALA A 89 8.43 8.14 21.21
CA ALA A 89 9.33 8.37 22.32
C ALA A 89 10.56 7.47 22.24
N ASP A 90 11.75 8.09 22.31
CA ASP A 90 13.05 7.42 22.29
C ASP A 90 13.94 7.83 23.46
N SER A 91 14.98 7.03 23.75
CA SER A 91 15.93 7.27 24.84
C SER A 91 17.26 7.88 24.34
N GLY A 92 17.32 8.35 23.10
CA GLY A 92 18.53 8.89 22.49
C GLY A 92 18.96 10.25 23.00
N GLN A 93 19.99 10.78 22.38
CA GLN A 93 20.49 12.13 22.67
C GLN A 93 19.39 13.17 22.46
N ALA A 94 19.42 14.25 23.25
CA ALA A 94 18.45 15.34 23.14
C ALA A 94 18.56 16.01 21.76
N PHE A 95 17.51 15.92 20.96
CA PHE A 95 17.43 16.55 19.65
C PHE A 95 16.02 17.12 19.45
N ASP A 96 15.94 18.45 19.35
CA ASP A 96 14.68 19.13 19.08
C ASP A 96 14.51 19.40 17.58
N PRO A 97 13.71 18.60 16.86
CA PRO A 97 13.47 18.80 15.44
C PRO A 97 12.69 20.08 15.13
N THR A 98 12.07 20.72 16.14
CA THR A 98 11.31 21.97 15.93
C THR A 98 12.22 23.21 15.95
N SER A 99 13.38 23.15 16.58
CA SER A 99 14.34 24.25 16.70
C SER A 99 15.30 24.35 15.51
N VAL A 100 15.44 23.30 14.70
CA VAL A 100 16.32 23.28 13.54
C VAL A 100 15.71 24.15 12.44
N ALA A 101 16.41 25.21 12.03
CA ALA A 101 15.99 26.02 10.90
C ALA A 101 15.90 25.17 9.62
N PRO A 102 14.85 25.33 8.78
CA PRO A 102 14.78 24.65 7.50
C PRO A 102 16.05 25.00 6.71
N LYS A 103 16.84 24.00 6.34
CA LYS A 103 17.94 24.24 5.41
C LYS A 103 17.33 24.73 4.10
N ALA A 104 17.82 25.84 3.59
CA ALA A 104 17.49 26.30 2.25
C ALA A 104 17.79 25.14 1.29
N ARG A 105 16.93 24.91 0.28
CA ARG A 105 17.22 23.93 -0.77
C ARG A 105 18.63 24.21 -1.29
N PRO A 106 19.56 23.25 -1.22
CA PRO A 106 20.90 23.48 -1.73
C PRO A 106 20.81 23.78 -3.23
N ALA A 107 21.56 24.76 -3.67
CA ALA A 107 21.63 25.14 -5.08
C ALA A 107 22.31 24.06 -5.94
N SER A 108 23.09 23.16 -5.30
CA SER A 108 23.76 22.01 -5.94
C SER A 108 23.88 20.84 -4.97
N LEU A 109 24.07 19.63 -5.50
CA LEU A 109 24.29 18.42 -4.70
C LEU A 109 25.60 18.49 -3.88
N ALA A 110 26.60 19.26 -4.34
CA ALA A 110 27.86 19.46 -3.61
C ALA A 110 27.66 20.24 -2.29
N ASP A 111 26.57 21.01 -2.19
CA ASP A 111 26.21 21.78 -1.00
C ASP A 111 25.18 21.00 -0.13
N ALA A 112 24.70 19.84 -0.60
CA ALA A 112 23.75 19.00 0.12
C ALA A 112 24.52 18.19 1.19
N THR A 113 24.42 18.61 2.44
CA THR A 113 24.85 17.75 3.55
C THR A 113 23.81 16.65 3.74
N PRO A 114 24.24 15.36 3.88
CA PRO A 114 23.33 14.28 4.23
C PRO A 114 22.51 14.66 5.46
N GLY A 115 21.19 14.38 5.44
CA GLY A 115 20.27 14.67 6.54
C GLY A 115 19.63 16.07 6.46
N GLY A 116 18.35 16.13 6.77
CA GLY A 116 17.54 17.34 6.84
C GLY A 116 16.30 17.35 5.95
N LEU A 117 16.21 16.46 4.96
CA LEU A 117 15.01 16.34 4.11
C LEU A 117 13.82 15.77 4.91
N GLY A 118 14.04 14.80 5.77
CA GLY A 118 13.03 14.18 6.63
C GLY A 118 12.33 15.18 7.54
N LEU A 119 13.08 16.13 8.13
CA LEU A 119 12.49 17.22 8.94
C LEU A 119 11.58 18.14 8.11
N VAL A 120 11.95 18.42 6.87
CA VAL A 120 11.13 19.23 5.95
C VAL A 120 9.85 18.47 5.60
N MET A 121 9.95 17.17 5.31
CA MET A 121 8.81 16.31 5.02
C MET A 121 7.84 16.22 6.20
N MET A 122 8.34 16.00 7.42
CA MET A 122 7.50 15.98 8.62
C MET A 122 6.74 17.29 8.84
N ARG A 123 7.42 18.44 8.63
CA ARG A 123 6.79 19.78 8.78
C ARG A 123 5.77 20.09 7.69
N GLN A 124 5.91 19.51 6.50
CA GLN A 124 4.95 19.71 5.40
C GLN A 124 3.72 18.81 5.54
N ASN A 125 3.86 17.64 6.14
CA ASN A 125 2.80 16.64 6.25
C ASN A 125 2.02 16.71 7.56
N ALA A 126 2.67 17.05 8.69
CA ALA A 126 1.99 17.25 9.96
C ALA A 126 1.45 18.69 10.07
N SER A 127 0.24 18.85 10.57
CA SER A 127 -0.35 20.18 10.85
C SER A 127 0.41 20.91 11.97
N ARG A 128 0.99 20.14 12.89
CA ARG A 128 1.81 20.67 13.99
C ARG A 128 2.79 19.60 14.45
N LEU A 129 4.03 20.03 14.76
CA LEU A 129 5.08 19.21 15.37
C LEU A 129 5.43 19.79 16.72
N VAL A 130 5.45 18.94 17.76
CA VAL A 130 5.78 19.33 19.14
C VAL A 130 6.86 18.41 19.68
N TYR A 131 7.93 18.97 20.21
CA TYR A 131 8.98 18.24 20.90
C TYR A 131 8.97 18.54 22.38
N ARG A 132 9.26 17.53 23.19
CA ARG A 132 9.49 17.66 24.64
C ARG A 132 10.44 16.56 25.11
N ARG A 133 11.22 16.85 26.11
CA ARG A 133 12.07 15.85 26.77
C ARG A 133 11.63 15.69 28.22
N THR A 134 11.28 14.47 28.60
CA THR A 134 10.77 14.16 29.94
C THR A 134 11.42 12.87 30.43
N SER A 135 11.94 12.87 31.67
CA SER A 135 12.58 11.69 32.29
C SER A 135 13.68 11.03 31.44
N GLY A 136 14.46 11.86 30.74
CA GLY A 136 15.57 11.38 29.90
C GLY A 136 15.17 10.90 28.51
N ARG A 137 13.87 10.84 28.18
CA ARG A 137 13.36 10.43 26.86
C ARG A 137 12.92 11.63 26.02
N ASN A 138 13.20 11.56 24.72
CA ASN A 138 12.64 12.46 23.73
C ASN A 138 11.19 12.05 23.43
N HIS A 139 10.31 13.01 23.25
CA HIS A 139 8.94 12.81 22.80
C HIS A 139 8.67 13.74 21.62
N ILE A 140 8.28 13.18 20.50
CA ILE A 140 7.90 13.90 19.28
C ILE A 140 6.43 13.62 19.03
N ASP A 141 5.58 14.65 19.14
CA ASP A 141 4.15 14.56 18.85
C ASP A 141 3.88 15.25 17.50
N MET A 142 3.31 14.51 16.58
CA MET A 142 2.90 14.98 15.25
C MET A 142 1.38 14.99 15.17
N LEU A 143 0.80 16.15 14.89
CA LEU A 143 -0.64 16.36 14.84
C LEU A 143 -1.10 16.46 13.40
N PHE A 144 -2.17 15.74 13.06
CA PHE A 144 -2.82 15.75 11.75
C PHE A 144 -4.30 16.10 11.96
N GLN A 145 -4.76 17.13 11.29
CA GLN A 145 -6.10 17.67 11.42
C GLN A 145 -6.82 17.56 10.09
N PHE A 146 -8.08 17.11 10.13
CA PHE A 146 -8.93 17.05 8.94
C PHE A 146 -10.39 17.29 9.29
N ASP A 147 -11.14 17.82 8.32
CA ASP A 147 -12.54 18.16 8.49
C ASP A 147 -13.44 16.94 8.38
N ASN A 148 -14.48 16.87 9.20
CA ASN A 148 -15.47 15.80 9.20
C ASN A 148 -16.47 15.90 8.04
N ALA A 149 -16.33 16.86 7.14
CA ALA A 149 -17.28 17.19 6.07
C ALA A 149 -17.48 16.12 4.97
N GLY A 150 -16.85 14.95 5.08
CA GLY A 150 -17.05 13.80 4.17
C GLY A 150 -17.28 12.46 4.87
N ALA A 151 -17.06 12.38 6.16
CA ALA A 151 -17.25 11.15 6.94
C ALA A 151 -18.71 11.05 7.41
N GLY A 152 -19.61 10.72 6.50
CA GLY A 152 -20.96 10.29 6.87
C GLY A 152 -20.90 9.18 7.93
N SER A 153 -21.88 9.13 8.80
CA SER A 153 -22.08 8.29 10.00
C SER A 153 -21.55 6.84 10.00
N ALA A 154 -21.08 6.32 8.87
CA ALA A 154 -20.54 4.97 8.71
C ALA A 154 -19.21 4.74 9.47
N GLY A 155 -18.34 5.74 9.58
CA GLY A 155 -17.02 5.61 10.21
C GLY A 155 -17.03 5.34 11.73
N ARG A 156 -18.12 5.70 12.43
CA ARG A 156 -18.24 5.46 13.87
C ARG A 156 -18.69 4.05 14.25
N ILE A 157 -19.20 3.28 13.30
CA ILE A 157 -19.80 1.96 13.53
C ILE A 157 -18.78 0.83 13.41
N ALA A 158 -17.80 0.95 12.53
CA ALA A 158 -16.80 -0.09 12.25
C ALA A 158 -15.94 -0.46 13.47
N HIS A 159 -15.67 0.48 14.37
CA HIS A 159 -14.78 0.27 15.53
C HIS A 159 -15.30 -0.73 16.58
N ARG A 160 -16.63 -0.94 16.68
CA ARG A 160 -17.21 -1.88 17.66
C ARG A 160 -17.23 -3.34 17.16
N ILE A 161 -17.04 -3.58 15.87
CA ILE A 161 -17.22 -4.90 15.24
C ILE A 161 -15.99 -5.80 15.43
N GLY A 162 -14.77 -5.27 15.40
CA GLY A 162 -13.53 -6.04 15.62
C GLY A 162 -13.40 -6.69 17.01
N GLY A 163 -14.19 -6.23 17.99
CA GLY A 163 -14.26 -6.84 19.34
C GLY A 163 -15.15 -8.09 19.41
N ILE A 164 -15.98 -8.34 18.40
CA ILE A 164 -17.03 -9.39 18.42
C ILE A 164 -16.44 -10.77 18.12
N GLU A 165 -15.42 -10.86 17.29
CA GLU A 165 -14.80 -12.15 16.96
C GLU A 165 -14.11 -12.83 18.16
N ARG A 166 -13.49 -12.07 19.06
CA ARG A 166 -12.85 -12.60 20.27
C ARG A 166 -13.84 -13.01 21.36
N ARG A 167 -15.10 -12.54 21.32
CA ARG A 167 -16.16 -12.90 22.28
C ARG A 167 -17.04 -14.07 21.85
N ARG A 168 -16.86 -14.60 20.64
CA ARG A 168 -17.65 -15.74 20.10
C ARG A 168 -17.53 -17.03 20.90
N GLN A 169 -16.47 -17.19 21.68
CA GLN A 169 -16.27 -18.40 22.51
C GLN A 169 -16.96 -18.36 23.88
N HIS A 170 -17.58 -17.22 24.29
CA HIS A 170 -18.13 -17.05 25.65
C HIS A 170 -19.54 -16.47 25.73
N LEU A 171 -20.26 -16.32 24.61
CA LEU A 171 -21.65 -15.83 24.66
C LEU A 171 -22.62 -17.01 24.73
N GLY A 172 -22.86 -17.47 25.93
CA GLY A 172 -24.16 -18.01 26.32
C GLY A 172 -25.22 -16.94 26.05
N GLY A 173 -26.10 -17.20 25.04
CA GLY A 173 -27.02 -16.21 24.52
C GLY A 173 -27.89 -15.60 25.63
N LYS A 174 -27.79 -14.30 25.82
CA LYS A 174 -28.82 -13.56 26.56
C LYS A 174 -30.09 -13.56 25.70
N VAL A 175 -31.12 -14.23 26.18
CA VAL A 175 -32.45 -14.22 25.58
C VAL A 175 -32.95 -12.78 25.56
N PRO A 176 -33.45 -12.26 24.42
CA PRO A 176 -34.04 -10.93 24.35
C PRO A 176 -35.17 -10.79 25.38
N ARG A 177 -35.20 -9.66 26.12
CA ARG A 177 -36.29 -9.39 27.05
C ARG A 177 -37.53 -8.94 26.26
N VAL A 178 -38.67 -9.54 26.57
CA VAL A 178 -39.96 -9.18 25.96
C VAL A 178 -40.65 -8.15 26.86
N ASP A 179 -40.90 -6.95 26.32
CA ASP A 179 -41.69 -5.91 26.98
C ASP A 179 -43.17 -6.03 26.56
N ARG A 180 -43.98 -6.60 27.42
CA ARG A 180 -45.43 -6.80 27.16
C ARG A 180 -46.30 -5.62 27.58
N ASP A 181 -45.78 -4.70 28.41
CA ASP A 181 -46.59 -3.67 29.06
C ASP A 181 -46.49 -2.27 28.44
N ARG A 182 -45.58 -2.02 27.52
CA ARG A 182 -45.48 -0.72 26.86
C ARG A 182 -46.30 -0.66 25.60
N ARG A 183 -47.40 0.14 25.67
CA ARG A 183 -48.23 0.47 24.52
C ARG A 183 -47.39 0.94 23.36
N THR A 184 -47.61 0.33 22.19
CA THR A 184 -47.06 0.81 20.93
C THR A 184 -47.57 2.26 20.74
N GLY A 185 -46.70 3.26 20.93
CA GLY A 185 -47.03 4.66 20.65
C GLY A 185 -47.45 4.83 19.19
N ASN A 186 -47.79 6.05 18.79
CA ASN A 186 -48.15 6.33 17.39
C ASN A 186 -47.05 5.81 16.43
N LEU A 187 -47.29 4.71 15.70
CA LEU A 187 -46.38 4.06 14.77
C LEU A 187 -46.63 4.47 13.29
N SER A 188 -47.41 5.53 13.06
CA SER A 188 -47.71 6.03 11.70
C SER A 188 -46.47 6.56 10.94
N TRP A 189 -45.38 6.81 11.64
CA TRP A 189 -44.10 7.19 11.02
C TRP A 189 -43.39 6.02 10.33
N ILE A 190 -43.80 4.77 10.61
CA ILE A 190 -43.23 3.58 9.97
C ILE A 190 -43.77 3.50 8.55
N PRO A 191 -42.91 3.46 7.51
CA PRO A 191 -43.37 3.45 6.11
C PRO A 191 -44.38 2.35 5.79
N LEU A 192 -44.24 1.18 6.41
CA LEU A 192 -45.19 0.07 6.23
C LEU A 192 -46.60 0.40 6.70
N PHE A 193 -46.74 1.21 7.75
CA PHE A 193 -48.03 1.53 8.39
C PHE A 193 -48.61 2.88 7.97
N LYS A 194 -47.96 3.53 6.99
CA LYS A 194 -48.46 4.80 6.45
C LYS A 194 -49.90 4.62 5.94
N ASP A 195 -50.77 5.57 6.27
CA ASP A 195 -52.15 5.60 5.85
C ASP A 195 -53.05 4.43 6.35
N ALA A 196 -52.52 3.55 7.23
CA ALA A 196 -53.33 2.53 7.91
C ALA A 196 -54.24 3.16 8.99
N GLN A 197 -55.45 2.63 9.14
CA GLN A 197 -56.35 3.09 10.20
C GLN A 197 -55.78 2.81 11.58
N PRO A 198 -55.54 3.81 12.45
CA PRO A 198 -54.80 3.63 13.73
C PRO A 198 -55.42 2.60 14.66
N GLN A 199 -56.80 2.58 14.75
CA GLN A 199 -57.49 1.65 15.63
C GLN A 199 -57.38 0.20 15.16
N ALA A 200 -57.46 -0.07 13.85
CA ALA A 200 -57.28 -1.40 13.29
C ALA A 200 -55.84 -1.88 13.42
N LEU A 201 -54.87 -1.00 13.18
CA LEU A 201 -53.48 -1.28 13.34
C LEU A 201 -53.14 -1.63 14.81
N GLU A 202 -53.67 -0.88 15.78
CA GLU A 202 -53.44 -1.13 17.20
C GLU A 202 -53.96 -2.52 17.61
N VAL A 203 -55.11 -2.93 17.13
CA VAL A 203 -55.67 -4.26 17.43
C VAL A 203 -54.74 -5.36 16.96
N VAL A 204 -54.22 -5.27 15.73
CA VAL A 204 -53.29 -6.26 15.16
C VAL A 204 -51.94 -6.25 15.91
N LEU A 205 -51.43 -5.08 16.21
CA LEU A 205 -50.11 -4.96 16.85
C LEU A 205 -50.12 -5.40 18.33
N ARG A 206 -51.28 -5.48 18.98
CA ARG A 206 -51.38 -6.09 20.35
C ARG A 206 -50.98 -7.57 20.37
N THR A 207 -50.96 -8.26 19.25
CA THR A 207 -50.52 -9.65 19.11
C THR A 207 -49.03 -9.76 18.77
N CYS A 208 -48.35 -8.63 18.56
CA CYS A 208 -46.91 -8.55 18.25
C CYS A 208 -46.11 -8.24 19.53
N GLU A 209 -44.82 -8.50 19.45
CA GLU A 209 -43.87 -8.35 20.58
C GLU A 209 -42.87 -7.24 20.29
N ILE A 210 -42.56 -6.41 21.29
CA ILE A 210 -41.43 -5.51 21.22
C ILE A 210 -40.28 -6.18 21.98
N LEU A 211 -39.19 -6.41 21.26
CA LEU A 211 -37.95 -7.00 21.80
C LEU A 211 -36.99 -5.88 22.19
N GLU A 212 -36.47 -5.92 23.40
CA GLU A 212 -35.33 -5.13 23.82
C GLU A 212 -34.05 -5.94 23.59
N ILE A 213 -33.22 -5.47 22.69
CA ILE A 213 -32.00 -6.16 22.22
C ILE A 213 -30.81 -5.36 22.69
N ALA A 214 -29.95 -5.99 23.49
CA ALA A 214 -28.74 -5.36 24.00
C ALA A 214 -27.75 -5.06 22.85
N ALA A 215 -26.93 -4.05 23.05
CA ALA A 215 -25.85 -3.73 22.15
C ALA A 215 -24.98 -4.96 21.82
N ASN A 216 -24.56 -5.04 20.54
CA ASN A 216 -23.73 -6.13 20.00
C ASN A 216 -24.41 -7.53 20.02
N THR A 217 -25.75 -7.57 19.95
CA THR A 217 -26.52 -8.81 19.89
C THR A 217 -27.07 -9.03 18.48
N PRO A 218 -27.01 -10.26 17.91
CA PRO A 218 -27.60 -10.53 16.62
C PRO A 218 -29.14 -10.53 16.69
N VAL A 219 -29.75 -9.86 15.72
CA VAL A 219 -31.20 -9.89 15.48
C VAL A 219 -31.56 -11.06 14.55
N LEU A 220 -30.76 -11.25 13.49
CA LEU A 220 -30.89 -12.36 12.54
C LEU A 220 -29.51 -12.95 12.24
N VAL A 221 -29.43 -14.28 12.13
CA VAL A 221 -28.19 -15.00 11.83
C VAL A 221 -28.33 -15.76 10.52
N PRO A 222 -27.36 -15.68 9.59
CA PRO A 222 -27.40 -16.42 8.34
C PRO A 222 -27.56 -17.92 8.54
N GLY A 223 -28.34 -18.57 7.67
CA GLY A 223 -28.60 -19.99 7.73
C GLY A 223 -29.70 -20.42 8.71
N GLN A 224 -30.15 -19.54 9.60
CA GLN A 224 -31.25 -19.85 10.52
C GLN A 224 -32.61 -19.68 9.85
N SER A 225 -33.57 -20.49 10.25
CA SER A 225 -34.97 -20.33 9.85
C SER A 225 -35.60 -19.13 10.55
N ASN A 226 -36.25 -18.25 9.80
CA ASN A 226 -36.94 -17.10 10.33
C ASN A 226 -38.42 -17.07 9.88
N ARG A 227 -39.31 -16.94 10.85
CA ARG A 227 -40.77 -16.84 10.64
C ARG A 227 -41.36 -15.55 11.22
N SER A 228 -40.58 -14.47 11.19
CA SER A 228 -41.04 -13.17 11.69
C SER A 228 -40.47 -12.05 10.83
N VAL A 229 -41.23 -10.97 10.70
CA VAL A 229 -40.75 -9.70 10.17
C VAL A 229 -40.39 -8.81 11.36
N TYR A 230 -39.26 -8.12 11.30
CA TYR A 230 -38.81 -7.22 12.35
C TYR A 230 -38.79 -5.78 11.84
N ILE A 231 -39.04 -4.82 12.71
CA ILE A 231 -38.95 -3.38 12.42
C ILE A 231 -38.19 -2.70 13.54
N ALA A 232 -37.08 -2.02 13.20
CA ALA A 232 -36.29 -1.28 14.18
C ALA A 232 -37.07 -0.02 14.63
N LEU A 233 -37.36 0.09 15.92
CA LEU A 233 -38.07 1.21 16.53
C LEU A 233 -37.13 2.25 17.17
N SER A 234 -36.02 1.82 17.74
CA SER A 234 -35.00 2.69 18.31
C SER A 234 -33.65 1.97 18.35
N GLY A 235 -32.58 2.74 18.53
CA GLY A 235 -31.20 2.22 18.49
C GLY A 235 -30.63 2.16 17.08
N THR A 236 -29.48 1.49 16.94
CA THR A 236 -28.78 1.33 15.66
C THR A 236 -28.67 -0.15 15.32
N VAL A 237 -29.26 -0.53 14.19
CA VAL A 237 -29.22 -1.89 13.65
C VAL A 237 -28.49 -1.87 12.31
N VAL A 238 -27.61 -2.84 12.07
CA VAL A 238 -26.81 -2.93 10.84
C VAL A 238 -26.95 -4.30 10.20
N ALA A 239 -26.89 -4.32 8.86
CA ALA A 239 -26.81 -5.54 8.05
C ALA A 239 -25.39 -5.73 7.51
N HIS A 240 -24.84 -6.93 7.69
CA HIS A 240 -23.52 -7.32 7.16
C HIS A 240 -23.72 -8.07 5.85
N LEU A 241 -23.56 -7.36 4.73
CA LEU A 241 -23.64 -7.94 3.40
C LEU A 241 -22.31 -8.67 3.10
N GLY A 242 -22.40 -9.89 2.50
CA GLY A 242 -21.18 -10.63 2.09
C GLY A 242 -20.39 -11.32 3.22
N TYR A 243 -20.99 -11.54 4.40
CA TYR A 243 -20.33 -12.12 5.59
C TYR A 243 -19.52 -13.42 5.35
N LEU A 244 -19.87 -14.20 4.31
CA LEU A 244 -19.22 -15.50 4.02
C LEU A 244 -18.14 -15.45 2.94
N HIS A 245 -18.10 -14.43 2.06
CA HIS A 245 -17.23 -14.47 0.88
C HIS A 245 -16.37 -13.20 0.63
N ARG A 246 -16.84 -12.04 1.06
CA ARG A 246 -16.07 -10.77 1.04
C ARG A 246 -16.66 -9.83 2.10
N PRO A 247 -15.89 -9.42 3.12
CA PRO A 247 -16.36 -8.45 4.10
C PRO A 247 -16.63 -7.10 3.40
N GLN A 248 -17.91 -6.74 3.33
CA GLN A 248 -18.33 -5.39 2.91
C GLN A 248 -18.65 -4.56 4.16
N ALA A 249 -18.53 -3.25 4.04
CA ALA A 249 -18.90 -2.35 5.12
C ALA A 249 -20.36 -2.61 5.55
N PRO A 250 -20.65 -2.66 6.86
CA PRO A 250 -22.01 -2.90 7.34
C PRO A 250 -22.93 -1.76 6.95
N VAL A 251 -24.12 -2.11 6.46
CA VAL A 251 -25.14 -1.13 6.06
C VAL A 251 -26.08 -0.86 7.22
N THR A 252 -26.19 0.40 7.63
CA THR A 252 -27.16 0.82 8.67
C THR A 252 -28.59 0.68 8.15
N ILE A 253 -29.42 0.01 8.92
CA ILE A 253 -30.85 -0.12 8.65
C ILE A 253 -31.57 1.08 9.27
N PRO A 254 -32.22 1.94 8.47
CA PRO A 254 -32.99 3.05 8.99
C PRO A 254 -34.12 2.59 9.92
N LEU A 255 -34.45 3.39 10.92
CA LEU A 255 -35.59 3.13 11.80
C LEU A 255 -36.89 3.06 10.97
N GLY A 256 -37.79 2.16 11.34
CA GLY A 256 -39.04 1.91 10.64
C GLY A 256 -38.95 0.98 9.43
N GLN A 257 -37.74 0.58 9.01
CA GLN A 257 -37.61 -0.40 7.90
C GLN A 257 -37.82 -1.83 8.37
N CYS A 258 -38.40 -2.65 7.46
CA CYS A 258 -38.57 -4.09 7.67
C CYS A 258 -37.24 -4.84 7.56
N ILE A 259 -37.09 -5.87 8.38
CA ILE A 259 -35.91 -6.74 8.45
C ILE A 259 -36.42 -8.18 8.47
N GLY A 260 -35.78 -9.07 7.68
CA GLY A 260 -36.11 -10.51 7.66
C GLY A 260 -37.42 -10.83 6.91
N GLU A 261 -38.00 -9.87 6.19
CA GLU A 261 -39.20 -10.07 5.41
C GLU A 261 -39.03 -11.06 4.27
N LEU A 262 -37.87 -11.15 3.64
CA LEU A 262 -37.61 -12.10 2.55
C LEU A 262 -37.79 -13.53 3.03
N SER A 263 -37.19 -13.90 4.17
CA SER A 263 -37.34 -15.23 4.77
C SER A 263 -38.79 -15.48 5.20
N ALA A 264 -39.51 -14.44 5.62
CA ALA A 264 -40.93 -14.55 5.97
C ALA A 264 -41.85 -14.70 4.74
N ILE A 265 -41.38 -14.26 3.54
CA ILE A 265 -42.10 -14.41 2.27
C ILE A 265 -41.86 -15.82 1.67
N ASP A 266 -40.60 -16.21 1.47
CA ASP A 266 -40.22 -17.37 0.67
C ASP A 266 -39.87 -18.61 1.51
N GLY A 267 -39.84 -18.47 2.84
CA GLY A 267 -39.51 -19.56 3.78
C GLY A 267 -38.06 -20.02 3.76
N LYS A 268 -37.20 -19.35 2.99
CA LYS A 268 -35.77 -19.68 2.93
C LYS A 268 -35.04 -19.22 4.19
N PRO A 269 -33.89 -19.84 4.52
CA PRO A 269 -33.04 -19.40 5.61
C PRO A 269 -32.61 -17.93 5.44
N VAL A 270 -32.33 -17.28 6.56
CA VAL A 270 -31.78 -15.92 6.59
C VAL A 270 -30.47 -15.86 5.80
N SER A 271 -30.34 -14.89 4.90
CA SER A 271 -29.15 -14.71 4.04
C SER A 271 -28.11 -13.75 4.62
N THR A 272 -28.52 -12.87 5.55
CA THR A 272 -27.72 -11.72 5.98
C THR A 272 -27.66 -11.65 7.51
N LEU A 273 -26.46 -11.44 8.06
CA LEU A 273 -26.29 -11.16 9.49
C LEU A 273 -26.83 -9.76 9.79
N VAL A 274 -27.75 -9.65 10.75
CA VAL A 274 -28.27 -8.38 11.24
C VAL A 274 -27.95 -8.25 12.72
N MET A 275 -27.30 -7.14 13.10
CA MET A 275 -26.82 -6.90 14.45
C MET A 275 -27.40 -5.61 15.03
N ALA A 276 -27.75 -5.62 16.31
CA ALA A 276 -27.98 -4.40 17.08
C ALA A 276 -26.61 -3.86 17.56
N VAL A 277 -26.22 -2.70 17.09
CA VAL A 277 -24.93 -2.06 17.47
C VAL A 277 -25.06 -1.33 18.82
N THR A 278 -26.21 -0.75 19.06
CA THR A 278 -26.57 -0.12 20.36
C THR A 278 -27.75 -0.87 20.96
N ASP A 279 -28.09 -0.58 22.23
CA ASP A 279 -29.33 -1.05 22.81
C ASP A 279 -30.49 -0.61 21.92
N SER A 280 -31.24 -1.57 21.42
CA SER A 280 -32.23 -1.36 20.37
C SER A 280 -33.58 -1.96 20.75
N ARG A 281 -34.65 -1.29 20.34
CA ARG A 281 -36.02 -1.83 20.41
C ARG A 281 -36.47 -2.22 19.02
N VAL A 282 -36.98 -3.45 18.88
CA VAL A 282 -37.37 -4.01 17.61
C VAL A 282 -38.76 -4.63 17.74
N LEU A 283 -39.71 -4.23 16.87
CA LEU A 283 -41.02 -4.83 16.76
C LEU A 283 -40.90 -6.17 16.00
N ARG A 284 -41.28 -7.24 16.63
CA ARG A 284 -41.39 -8.59 16.01
C ARG A 284 -42.80 -8.90 15.63
N ILE A 285 -43.02 -9.14 14.35
CA ILE A 285 -44.33 -9.46 13.76
C ILE A 285 -44.29 -10.93 13.28
N PRO A 286 -45.00 -11.85 13.91
CA PRO A 286 -45.07 -13.23 13.44
C PRO A 286 -45.59 -13.32 12.01
N GLN A 287 -45.05 -14.23 11.19
CA GLN A 287 -45.44 -14.41 9.78
C GLN A 287 -46.96 -14.56 9.58
N LYS A 288 -47.60 -15.30 10.48
CA LYS A 288 -49.09 -15.48 10.41
C LYS A 288 -49.83 -14.16 10.57
N VAL A 289 -49.42 -13.33 11.53
CA VAL A 289 -50.03 -12.00 11.78
C VAL A 289 -49.69 -11.06 10.62
N PHE A 290 -48.48 -11.12 10.10
CA PHE A 290 -48.07 -10.30 8.97
C PHE A 290 -48.94 -10.55 7.73
N TRP A 291 -49.13 -11.80 7.32
CA TRP A 291 -49.90 -12.16 6.15
C TRP A 291 -51.42 -12.23 6.38
N GLY A 292 -51.85 -12.75 7.52
CA GLY A 292 -53.28 -12.98 7.80
C GLY A 292 -54.02 -11.72 8.22
N ASP A 293 -53.38 -10.88 9.04
CA ASP A 293 -54.05 -9.76 9.67
C ASP A 293 -53.54 -8.40 9.12
N LEU A 294 -52.20 -8.20 9.12
CA LEU A 294 -51.61 -6.91 8.80
C LEU A 294 -51.78 -6.54 7.32
N MET A 295 -51.56 -7.49 6.41
CA MET A 295 -51.68 -7.27 4.97
C MET A 295 -53.10 -7.06 4.50
N THR A 296 -54.09 -7.36 5.34
CA THR A 296 -55.51 -7.07 5.04
C THR A 296 -55.92 -5.64 5.39
N LEU A 297 -55.10 -4.93 6.15
CA LEU A 297 -55.35 -3.53 6.49
C LEU A 297 -55.15 -2.63 5.28
N GLY A 298 -56.07 -1.69 5.06
CA GLY A 298 -55.96 -0.71 3.96
C GLY A 298 -54.62 0.06 4.01
N GLY A 299 -53.99 0.16 2.86
CA GLY A 299 -52.68 0.86 2.71
C GLY A 299 -51.44 0.00 3.02
N VAL A 300 -51.52 -0.97 3.94
CA VAL A 300 -50.31 -1.74 4.36
C VAL A 300 -49.74 -2.60 3.24
N ALA A 301 -50.59 -3.34 2.53
CA ALA A 301 -50.14 -4.17 1.40
C ALA A 301 -49.53 -3.34 0.26
N GLU A 302 -50.10 -2.17 -0.01
CA GLU A 302 -49.56 -1.24 -1.01
C GLU A 302 -48.22 -0.67 -0.59
N ASN A 303 -48.07 -0.22 0.67
CA ASN A 303 -46.82 0.26 1.23
C ASN A 303 -45.74 -0.82 1.19
N PHE A 304 -46.10 -2.06 1.52
CA PHE A 304 -45.14 -3.19 1.45
C PHE A 304 -44.67 -3.45 0.02
N ARG A 305 -45.61 -3.38 -0.97
CA ARG A 305 -45.23 -3.50 -2.38
C ARG A 305 -44.27 -2.40 -2.83
N ILE A 306 -44.51 -1.15 -2.39
CA ILE A 306 -43.60 -0.02 -2.67
C ILE A 306 -42.23 -0.27 -2.05
N ILE A 307 -42.17 -0.66 -0.78
CA ILE A 307 -40.89 -0.96 -0.07
C ILE A 307 -40.10 -2.04 -0.81
N LEU A 308 -40.75 -3.14 -1.23
CA LEU A 308 -40.08 -4.20 -1.99
C LEU A 308 -39.61 -3.71 -3.36
N SER A 309 -40.43 -2.92 -4.08
CA SER A 309 -40.06 -2.36 -5.37
C SER A 309 -38.83 -1.47 -5.27
N ASP A 310 -38.75 -0.62 -4.24
CA ASP A 310 -37.62 0.26 -4.00
C ASP A 310 -36.34 -0.53 -3.65
N ARG A 311 -36.47 -1.63 -2.88
CA ARG A 311 -35.36 -2.52 -2.60
C ARG A 311 -34.81 -3.20 -3.84
N VAL A 312 -35.69 -3.71 -4.70
CA VAL A 312 -35.32 -4.33 -5.98
C VAL A 312 -34.57 -3.32 -6.86
N ARG A 313 -35.10 -2.07 -6.95
CA ARG A 313 -34.39 -1.01 -7.72
C ARG A 313 -33.01 -0.72 -7.19
N LYS A 314 -32.89 -0.48 -5.87
CA LYS A 314 -31.60 -0.21 -5.24
C LYS A 314 -30.61 -1.36 -5.42
N SER A 315 -31.07 -2.61 -5.25
CA SER A 315 -30.22 -3.80 -5.47
C SER A 315 -29.75 -3.89 -6.92
N LYS A 316 -30.64 -3.59 -7.90
CA LYS A 316 -30.29 -3.56 -9.32
C LYS A 316 -29.31 -2.44 -9.66
N GLU A 317 -29.48 -1.26 -9.10
CA GLU A 317 -28.53 -0.13 -9.27
C GLU A 317 -27.16 -0.46 -8.72
N GLN A 318 -27.09 -1.04 -7.52
CA GLN A 318 -25.83 -1.49 -6.90
C GLN A 318 -25.14 -2.57 -7.74
N ALA A 319 -25.90 -3.55 -8.25
CA ALA A 319 -25.34 -4.58 -9.12
C ALA A 319 -24.78 -4.00 -10.42
N LEU A 320 -25.47 -3.04 -11.04
CA LEU A 320 -25.00 -2.35 -12.24
C LEU A 320 -23.73 -1.52 -11.98
N GLN A 321 -23.65 -0.83 -10.83
CA GLN A 321 -22.47 -0.08 -10.46
C GLN A 321 -21.26 -1.01 -10.22
N ALA A 322 -21.46 -2.13 -9.52
CA ALA A 322 -20.43 -3.12 -9.30
C ALA A 322 -19.94 -3.72 -10.64
N GLN A 323 -20.84 -4.01 -11.57
CA GLN A 323 -20.49 -4.53 -12.89
C GLN A 323 -19.70 -3.49 -13.72
N ARG A 324 -20.10 -2.21 -13.67
CA ARG A 324 -19.33 -1.14 -14.34
C ARG A 324 -17.93 -1.00 -13.78
N GLY A 325 -17.77 -0.98 -12.45
CA GLY A 325 -16.46 -0.94 -11.81
C GLY A 325 -15.58 -2.13 -12.18
N GLN A 326 -16.16 -3.33 -12.28
CA GLN A 326 -15.43 -4.52 -12.71
C GLN A 326 -14.93 -4.40 -14.16
N LEU A 327 -15.76 -3.92 -15.07
CA LEU A 327 -15.39 -3.72 -16.47
C LEU A 327 -14.31 -2.64 -16.63
N GLU A 328 -14.34 -1.60 -15.81
CA GLU A 328 -13.32 -0.55 -15.80
C GLU A 328 -11.97 -1.08 -15.33
N ILE A 329 -11.96 -1.89 -14.26
CA ILE A 329 -10.74 -2.56 -13.76
C ILE A 329 -10.18 -3.50 -14.85
N GLU A 330 -11.02 -4.28 -15.51
CA GLU A 330 -10.59 -5.18 -16.59
C GLU A 330 -10.00 -4.41 -17.78
N HIS A 331 -10.58 -3.26 -18.12
CA HIS A 331 -10.07 -2.40 -19.20
C HIS A 331 -8.70 -1.83 -18.82
N LEU A 332 -8.55 -1.24 -17.62
CA LEU A 332 -7.27 -0.71 -17.15
C LEU A 332 -6.19 -1.78 -17.05
N THR A 333 -6.55 -2.99 -16.60
CA THR A 333 -5.60 -4.12 -16.56
C THR A 333 -5.08 -4.49 -17.95
N LYS A 334 -5.96 -4.50 -18.95
CA LYS A 334 -5.56 -4.76 -20.34
C LYS A 334 -4.64 -3.66 -20.90
N GLU A 335 -4.93 -2.40 -20.63
CA GLU A 335 -4.08 -1.29 -21.06
C GLU A 335 -2.69 -1.37 -20.43
N LEU A 336 -2.59 -1.70 -19.13
CA LEU A 336 -1.32 -1.92 -18.45
C LEU A 336 -0.55 -3.12 -19.02
N GLN A 337 -1.24 -4.20 -19.42
CA GLN A 337 -0.60 -5.34 -20.10
C GLN A 337 0.01 -4.94 -21.44
N ILE A 338 -0.69 -4.11 -22.21
CA ILE A 338 -0.17 -3.58 -23.48
C ILE A 338 1.06 -2.69 -23.22
N ALA A 339 1.00 -1.81 -22.23
CA ALA A 339 2.13 -0.97 -21.83
C ALA A 339 3.35 -1.82 -21.45
N ARG A 340 3.16 -2.90 -20.66
CA ARG A 340 4.20 -3.87 -20.31
C ARG A 340 4.83 -4.51 -21.55
N GLN A 341 4.02 -4.96 -22.51
CA GLN A 341 4.53 -5.57 -23.74
C GLN A 341 5.36 -4.59 -24.56
N LEU A 342 4.91 -3.33 -24.65
CA LEU A 342 5.68 -2.27 -25.34
C LEU A 342 7.00 -2.01 -24.63
N GLN A 343 7.01 -1.90 -23.31
CA GLN A 343 8.21 -1.68 -22.50
C GLN A 343 9.23 -2.81 -22.69
N ILE A 344 8.79 -4.06 -22.55
CA ILE A 344 9.63 -5.24 -22.74
C ILE A 344 10.21 -5.28 -24.17
N SER A 345 9.46 -4.83 -25.18
CA SER A 345 9.94 -4.79 -26.56
C SER A 345 11.05 -3.75 -26.82
N MET A 346 11.23 -2.78 -25.92
CA MET A 346 12.31 -1.78 -26.02
C MET A 346 13.66 -2.34 -25.58
N VAL A 347 13.65 -3.32 -24.67
CA VAL A 347 14.84 -3.91 -24.06
C VAL A 347 15.32 -5.10 -24.92
N PRO A 348 16.63 -5.26 -25.20
CA PRO A 348 17.13 -6.38 -25.98
C PRO A 348 17.17 -7.67 -25.15
N LEU A 349 16.15 -8.54 -25.29
CA LEU A 349 16.01 -9.78 -24.50
C LEU A 349 16.48 -11.05 -25.23
N GLN A 350 17.15 -10.92 -26.36
CA GLN A 350 17.73 -12.07 -27.06
C GLN A 350 18.84 -12.72 -26.21
N ARG A 351 18.92 -14.06 -26.23
CA ARG A 351 19.91 -14.79 -25.41
C ARG A 351 20.69 -15.79 -26.28
N PRO A 352 21.99 -15.57 -26.52
CA PRO A 352 22.78 -14.35 -26.24
C PRO A 352 22.43 -13.20 -27.19
N LEU A 353 22.72 -11.95 -26.78
CA LEU A 353 22.40 -10.75 -27.57
C LEU A 353 23.15 -10.73 -28.94
N PHE A 354 24.37 -11.25 -28.98
CA PHE A 354 25.24 -11.23 -30.17
C PHE A 354 25.69 -12.65 -30.54
N GLY A 355 24.76 -13.59 -30.68
CA GLY A 355 25.04 -15.02 -30.91
C GLY A 355 25.82 -15.35 -32.17
N HIS A 356 26.05 -14.39 -33.09
CA HIS A 356 26.90 -14.53 -34.27
C HIS A 356 28.39 -14.27 -33.95
N ARG A 357 28.73 -13.76 -32.78
CA ARG A 357 30.10 -13.51 -32.32
C ARG A 357 30.59 -14.64 -31.42
N THR A 358 31.84 -15.04 -31.59
CA THR A 358 32.47 -16.08 -30.76
C THR A 358 33.44 -15.51 -29.73
N ASP A 359 33.80 -14.22 -29.87
CA ASP A 359 34.70 -13.48 -28.99
C ASP A 359 33.98 -12.74 -27.81
N LEU A 360 32.63 -12.78 -27.81
CA LEU A 360 31.80 -12.04 -26.89
C LEU A 360 30.53 -12.83 -26.53
N ASP A 361 30.27 -12.97 -25.25
CA ASP A 361 29.05 -13.55 -24.71
C ASP A 361 28.34 -12.51 -23.80
N VAL A 362 27.13 -12.08 -24.21
CA VAL A 362 26.34 -11.05 -23.52
C VAL A 362 24.90 -11.52 -23.39
N CYS A 363 24.41 -11.54 -22.16
CA CYS A 363 23.01 -11.80 -21.87
C CYS A 363 22.47 -10.75 -20.91
N GLY A 364 21.19 -10.42 -21.07
CA GLY A 364 20.45 -9.59 -20.14
C GLY A 364 19.16 -10.25 -19.69
N PHE A 365 18.67 -9.83 -18.55
CA PHE A 365 17.43 -10.25 -17.95
C PHE A 365 16.72 -9.04 -17.34
N MET A 366 15.39 -8.98 -17.47
CA MET A 366 14.56 -7.95 -16.85
C MET A 366 13.20 -8.53 -16.52
N GLU A 367 12.79 -8.43 -15.26
CA GLU A 367 11.49 -8.85 -14.77
C GLU A 367 10.92 -7.74 -13.85
N PRO A 368 9.92 -6.97 -14.32
CA PRO A 368 9.27 -5.95 -13.50
C PRO A 368 8.45 -6.55 -12.36
N ALA A 369 8.56 -6.01 -11.16
CA ALA A 369 7.75 -6.39 -10.00
C ALA A 369 6.27 -6.03 -10.13
N SER A 370 5.98 -4.98 -10.89
CA SER A 370 4.62 -4.51 -11.15
C SER A 370 4.22 -4.67 -12.62
N ALA A 371 3.07 -4.08 -13.01
CA ALA A 371 2.61 -4.14 -14.41
C ALA A 371 3.63 -3.53 -15.37
N VAL A 372 4.30 -2.44 -14.99
CA VAL A 372 5.40 -1.79 -15.72
C VAL A 372 6.45 -1.36 -14.71
N GLY A 373 7.74 -1.37 -15.09
CA GLY A 373 8.88 -1.08 -14.20
C GLY A 373 9.65 0.16 -14.60
N GLY A 374 10.58 0.56 -13.71
CA GLY A 374 11.55 1.64 -13.94
C GLY A 374 12.85 1.15 -14.55
N ASP A 375 13.18 -0.09 -14.31
CA ASP A 375 14.44 -0.73 -14.69
C ASP A 375 14.60 -0.91 -16.21
N PHE A 376 15.86 -0.88 -16.66
CA PHE A 376 16.23 -1.28 -18.00
C PHE A 376 17.72 -1.58 -18.14
N PHE A 377 18.06 -2.33 -19.17
CA PHE A 377 19.41 -2.42 -19.68
C PHE A 377 19.42 -2.25 -21.20
N ASP A 378 20.57 -1.89 -21.75
CA ASP A 378 20.78 -1.86 -23.18
C ASP A 378 22.22 -2.25 -23.53
N ALA A 379 22.42 -2.88 -24.68
CA ALA A 379 23.75 -3.21 -25.21
C ALA A 379 23.71 -3.20 -26.73
N PHE A 380 24.61 -2.41 -27.36
CA PHE A 380 24.70 -2.31 -28.80
C PHE A 380 26.09 -1.82 -29.26
N PHE A 381 26.45 -2.12 -30.51
CA PHE A 381 27.69 -1.66 -31.07
C PHE A 381 27.62 -0.20 -31.51
N VAL A 382 28.49 0.65 -30.97
CA VAL A 382 28.67 2.04 -31.41
C VAL A 382 29.69 2.14 -32.54
N ARG A 383 30.62 1.15 -32.63
CA ARG A 383 31.56 0.89 -33.73
C ARG A 383 31.80 -0.60 -33.81
N GLU A 384 32.42 -1.09 -34.90
CA GLU A 384 32.62 -2.51 -35.20
C GLU A 384 33.08 -3.38 -34.02
N ASN A 385 34.00 -2.87 -33.18
CA ASN A 385 34.54 -3.59 -32.01
C ASN A 385 34.38 -2.81 -30.68
N HIS A 386 33.48 -1.84 -30.65
CA HIS A 386 33.20 -1.08 -29.42
C HIS A 386 31.73 -1.30 -29.02
N LEU A 387 31.54 -2.08 -27.99
CA LEU A 387 30.24 -2.35 -27.38
C LEU A 387 29.93 -1.28 -26.35
N PHE A 388 28.86 -0.52 -26.57
CA PHE A 388 28.24 0.26 -25.52
C PHE A 388 27.24 -0.62 -24.77
N PHE A 389 27.19 -0.46 -23.45
CA PHE A 389 26.16 -1.07 -22.61
C PHE A 389 25.81 -0.16 -21.43
N CYS A 390 24.61 -0.34 -20.91
CA CYS A 390 24.16 0.29 -19.67
C CYS A 390 23.15 -0.59 -18.94
N ILE A 391 23.06 -0.36 -17.62
CA ILE A 391 22.01 -0.85 -16.74
C ILE A 391 21.56 0.31 -15.88
N ALA A 392 20.28 0.42 -15.62
CA ALA A 392 19.70 1.59 -14.97
C ALA A 392 18.40 1.24 -14.25
N ASP A 393 18.14 1.98 -13.17
CA ASP A 393 16.90 1.98 -12.43
C ASP A 393 16.34 3.41 -12.28
N VAL A 394 15.06 3.59 -12.55
CA VAL A 394 14.35 4.86 -12.47
C VAL A 394 13.57 4.94 -11.15
N SER A 395 13.79 6.00 -10.41
CA SER A 395 13.14 6.24 -9.12
C SER A 395 11.62 6.14 -9.18
N GLY A 396 11.03 5.45 -8.18
CA GLY A 396 9.61 5.24 -8.06
C GLY A 396 9.12 4.06 -8.91
N HIS A 397 7.83 3.83 -8.96
CA HIS A 397 7.23 2.67 -9.63
C HIS A 397 6.04 3.06 -10.52
N GLY A 398 5.64 2.16 -11.40
CA GLY A 398 4.46 2.30 -12.23
C GLY A 398 4.68 3.14 -13.50
N ILE A 399 3.60 3.76 -14.00
CA ILE A 399 3.58 4.39 -15.33
C ILE A 399 4.58 5.56 -15.45
N ALA A 400 4.77 6.33 -14.37
CA ALA A 400 5.65 7.49 -14.41
C ALA A 400 7.12 7.10 -14.59
N SER A 401 7.61 6.09 -13.84
CA SER A 401 8.95 5.54 -13.99
C SER A 401 9.14 4.86 -15.35
N ALA A 402 8.15 4.09 -15.83
CA ALA A 402 8.19 3.46 -17.13
C ALA A 402 8.29 4.46 -18.31
N LEU A 403 7.59 5.60 -18.24
CA LEU A 403 7.70 6.65 -19.25
C LEU A 403 9.06 7.36 -19.17
N PHE A 404 9.57 7.59 -17.99
CA PHE A 404 10.90 8.19 -17.80
C PHE A 404 12.01 7.24 -18.28
N MET A 405 11.89 5.94 -18.03
CA MET A 405 12.73 4.86 -18.55
C MET A 405 12.77 4.90 -20.09
N ALA A 406 11.61 4.95 -20.76
CA ALA A 406 11.54 5.01 -22.21
C ALA A 406 12.22 6.28 -22.77
N ARG A 407 12.05 7.44 -22.09
CA ARG A 407 12.73 8.70 -22.43
C ARG A 407 14.24 8.57 -22.26
N ALA A 408 14.72 8.03 -21.13
CA ALA A 408 16.14 7.85 -20.84
C ALA A 408 16.79 6.93 -21.86
N MET A 409 16.19 5.77 -22.13
CA MET A 409 16.69 4.79 -23.10
C MET A 409 16.77 5.37 -24.52
N GLY A 410 15.74 6.10 -24.98
CA GLY A 410 15.76 6.76 -26.26
C GLY A 410 16.88 7.81 -26.39
N LEU A 411 17.12 8.59 -25.35
CA LEU A 411 18.22 9.57 -25.31
C LEU A 411 19.58 8.88 -25.32
N ILE A 412 19.77 7.82 -24.53
CA ILE A 412 21.02 7.05 -24.47
C ILE A 412 21.40 6.50 -25.85
N ARG A 413 20.46 5.89 -26.57
CA ARG A 413 20.71 5.35 -27.93
C ARG A 413 21.16 6.42 -28.92
N VAL A 414 20.59 7.63 -28.84
CA VAL A 414 20.99 8.74 -29.72
C VAL A 414 22.36 9.30 -29.32
N LEU A 415 22.60 9.49 -28.03
CA LEU A 415 23.85 10.09 -27.52
C LEU A 415 25.06 9.16 -27.70
N ALA A 416 24.90 7.87 -27.45
CA ALA A 416 26.00 6.89 -27.48
C ALA A 416 26.61 6.75 -28.89
N ILE A 417 25.86 6.99 -29.97
CA ILE A 417 26.40 6.93 -31.37
C ILE A 417 27.49 8.00 -31.60
N GLY A 418 27.34 9.18 -30.96
CA GLY A 418 28.26 10.32 -31.16
C GLY A 418 29.29 10.52 -30.06
N ILE A 419 29.04 9.96 -28.86
CA ILE A 419 29.85 10.21 -27.65
C ILE A 419 30.54 8.92 -27.23
N MET A 420 31.88 8.88 -27.34
CA MET A 420 32.68 7.72 -26.95
C MET A 420 33.20 7.79 -25.50
N GLU A 421 32.84 8.80 -24.77
CA GLU A 421 33.26 9.00 -23.37
C GLU A 421 32.03 8.87 -22.45
N PRO A 422 31.94 7.81 -21.64
CA PRO A 422 30.77 7.55 -20.79
C PRO A 422 30.42 8.71 -19.84
N HIS A 423 31.40 9.39 -19.25
CA HIS A 423 31.15 10.54 -18.37
C HIS A 423 30.52 11.74 -19.11
N THR A 424 30.90 11.94 -20.38
CA THR A 424 30.32 12.99 -21.24
C THR A 424 28.90 12.62 -21.60
N LEU A 425 28.65 11.32 -21.92
CA LEU A 425 27.30 10.83 -22.19
C LEU A 425 26.38 11.05 -20.99
N LEU A 426 26.81 10.67 -19.77
CA LEU A 426 26.02 10.90 -18.57
C LEU A 426 25.74 12.39 -18.31
N SER A 427 26.72 13.26 -18.57
CA SER A 427 26.53 14.72 -18.40
C SER A 427 25.48 15.28 -19.36
N GLU A 428 25.53 14.86 -20.63
CA GLU A 428 24.53 15.25 -21.64
C GLU A 428 23.15 14.65 -21.36
N LEU A 429 23.10 13.37 -20.95
CA LEU A 429 21.87 12.70 -20.55
C LEU A 429 21.21 13.43 -19.38
N ASN A 430 22.01 13.75 -18.35
CA ASN A 430 21.53 14.50 -17.19
C ASN A 430 20.92 15.85 -17.57
N ALA A 431 21.61 16.61 -18.41
CA ALA A 431 21.10 17.92 -18.85
C ALA A 431 19.74 17.80 -19.54
N ARG A 432 19.58 16.77 -20.40
CA ARG A 432 18.32 16.53 -21.15
C ARG A 432 17.21 15.95 -20.27
N LEU A 433 17.54 15.12 -19.28
CA LEU A 433 16.55 14.56 -18.36
C LEU A 433 16.07 15.57 -17.33
N CYS A 434 16.92 16.51 -16.90
CA CYS A 434 16.51 17.61 -16.01
C CYS A 434 15.55 18.60 -16.70
N ASP A 435 15.63 18.74 -18.03
CA ASP A 435 14.75 19.65 -18.76
C ASP A 435 13.31 19.13 -18.77
N GLY A 436 12.36 19.92 -18.26
CA GLY A 436 10.94 19.55 -18.14
C GLY A 436 10.64 18.45 -17.11
N ASN A 437 11.53 18.20 -16.16
CA ASN A 437 11.36 17.19 -15.11
C ASN A 437 10.73 17.79 -13.84
N GLU A 438 9.49 18.24 -13.95
CA GLU A 438 8.75 18.82 -12.81
C GLU A 438 8.43 17.77 -11.71
N ALA A 439 8.34 16.50 -12.08
CA ALA A 439 8.08 15.40 -11.17
C ALA A 439 9.30 14.99 -10.32
N ASN A 440 10.49 15.55 -10.59
CA ASN A 440 11.76 15.23 -9.94
C ASN A 440 12.12 13.73 -9.98
N ILE A 441 11.75 13.05 -11.05
CA ILE A 441 12.14 11.65 -11.30
C ILE A 441 13.62 11.62 -11.69
N PHE A 442 14.37 10.67 -11.20
CA PHE A 442 15.78 10.48 -11.54
C PHE A 442 16.04 9.03 -11.94
N VAL A 443 17.21 8.78 -12.46
CA VAL A 443 17.68 7.45 -12.80
C VAL A 443 19.06 7.19 -12.24
N THR A 444 19.25 6.03 -11.63
CA THR A 444 20.58 5.49 -11.34
C THR A 444 21.05 4.76 -12.60
N ILE A 445 22.31 4.93 -13.00
CA ILE A 445 22.81 4.30 -14.24
C ILE A 445 24.30 3.97 -14.13
N PHE A 446 24.65 2.75 -14.49
CA PHE A 446 26.00 2.36 -14.82
C PHE A 446 26.12 2.16 -16.33
N CYS A 447 27.13 2.75 -16.97
CA CYS A 447 27.34 2.56 -18.41
C CYS A 447 28.82 2.45 -18.77
N GLY A 448 29.09 1.73 -19.86
CA GLY A 448 30.45 1.51 -20.31
C GLY A 448 30.58 1.32 -21.82
N ILE A 449 31.80 1.51 -22.30
CA ILE A 449 32.23 1.19 -23.67
C ILE A 449 33.37 0.20 -23.59
N LEU A 450 33.16 -0.99 -24.14
CA LEU A 450 34.11 -2.09 -24.17
C LEU A 450 34.80 -2.16 -25.53
N ASP A 451 36.12 -1.89 -25.56
CA ASP A 451 37.00 -2.16 -26.72
C ASP A 451 37.37 -3.66 -26.69
N ILE A 452 36.69 -4.45 -27.49
CA ILE A 452 36.75 -5.91 -27.45
C ILE A 452 38.18 -6.44 -27.75
N PRO A 453 38.88 -6.02 -28.84
CA PRO A 453 40.24 -6.48 -29.11
C PRO A 453 41.25 -6.15 -28.03
N LYS A 454 41.09 -5.01 -27.36
CA LYS A 454 41.97 -4.60 -26.26
C LYS A 454 41.50 -5.07 -24.90
N ARG A 455 40.31 -5.68 -24.79
CA ARG A 455 39.68 -6.07 -23.53
C ARG A 455 39.56 -4.90 -22.54
N ARG A 456 39.47 -3.68 -23.05
CA ARG A 456 39.53 -2.44 -22.28
C ARG A 456 38.09 -1.91 -22.11
N LEU A 457 37.69 -1.80 -20.86
CA LEU A 457 36.42 -1.22 -20.46
C LEU A 457 36.64 0.20 -19.92
N LEU A 458 36.06 1.19 -20.58
CA LEU A 458 35.90 2.55 -20.09
C LEU A 458 34.47 2.72 -19.58
N TYR A 459 34.27 3.16 -18.34
CA TYR A 459 32.95 3.20 -17.72
C TYR A 459 32.75 4.42 -16.83
N SER A 460 31.49 4.74 -16.55
CA SER A 460 31.06 5.82 -15.67
C SER A 460 29.82 5.37 -14.87
N ASN A 461 29.62 6.01 -13.72
CA ASN A 461 28.51 5.70 -12.84
C ASN A 461 27.72 6.96 -12.48
N GLY A 462 26.40 6.86 -12.50
CA GLY A 462 25.45 7.88 -12.08
C GLY A 462 24.60 7.38 -10.91
N GLY A 463 25.25 7.03 -9.77
CA GLY A 463 24.55 6.63 -8.56
C GLY A 463 24.01 5.20 -8.55
N HIS A 464 24.43 4.34 -9.47
CA HIS A 464 23.98 2.95 -9.56
C HIS A 464 24.86 2.01 -8.75
N CYS A 465 24.34 0.81 -8.42
CA CYS A 465 25.05 -0.28 -7.76
C CYS A 465 26.36 -0.60 -8.48
N ALA A 466 27.38 -0.98 -7.71
CA ALA A 466 28.66 -1.38 -8.28
C ALA A 466 28.54 -2.77 -8.94
N PRO A 467 28.94 -2.94 -10.21
CA PRO A 467 29.00 -4.26 -10.83
C PRO A 467 29.99 -5.20 -10.14
N MET A 468 29.76 -6.50 -10.28
CA MET A 468 30.68 -7.53 -9.83
C MET A 468 31.56 -8.01 -10.99
N LEU A 469 32.83 -8.21 -10.75
CA LEU A 469 33.75 -8.91 -11.62
C LEU A 469 33.92 -10.34 -11.09
N LEU A 470 33.31 -11.29 -11.79
CA LEU A 470 33.24 -12.69 -11.36
C LEU A 470 34.36 -13.50 -12.00
N TYR A 471 35.18 -14.10 -11.14
CA TYR A 471 36.20 -15.07 -11.51
C TYR A 471 36.37 -16.06 -10.33
N PRO A 472 36.36 -17.37 -10.53
CA PRO A 472 36.35 -18.36 -9.45
C PRO A 472 37.47 -18.15 -8.41
N GLY A 473 37.07 -17.98 -7.14
CA GLY A 473 37.99 -17.77 -6.02
C GLY A 473 38.68 -16.39 -5.97
N SER A 474 38.26 -15.45 -6.84
CA SER A 474 38.79 -14.06 -6.82
C SER A 474 37.77 -13.02 -7.32
N SER A 475 36.50 -13.31 -7.17
CA SER A 475 35.43 -12.38 -7.51
C SER A 475 35.48 -11.12 -6.63
N ARG A 476 35.15 -9.96 -7.20
CA ARG A 476 35.24 -8.68 -6.52
C ARG A 476 34.25 -7.66 -7.04
N MET A 477 33.95 -6.69 -6.23
CA MET A 477 33.23 -5.50 -6.69
C MET A 477 34.08 -4.67 -7.61
N LEU A 478 33.52 -4.17 -8.71
CA LEU A 478 34.19 -3.23 -9.59
C LEU A 478 34.28 -1.87 -8.88
N PRO A 479 35.48 -1.27 -8.72
CA PRO A 479 35.58 0.10 -8.25
C PRO A 479 34.85 1.04 -9.21
N ILE A 480 33.92 1.85 -8.68
CA ILE A 480 33.14 2.79 -9.49
C ILE A 480 33.52 4.23 -9.20
N PRO A 481 33.57 5.11 -10.22
CA PRO A 481 33.75 6.54 -9.99
C PRO A 481 32.50 7.10 -9.29
N PRO A 482 32.67 8.02 -8.32
CA PRO A 482 31.53 8.68 -7.71
C PRO A 482 30.79 9.52 -8.75
N GLY A 483 29.44 9.43 -8.74
CA GLY A 483 28.59 10.19 -9.63
C GLY A 483 27.22 10.41 -9.02
N PRO A 484 26.61 11.60 -9.17
CA PRO A 484 25.27 11.87 -8.73
C PRO A 484 24.23 11.14 -9.58
N LEU A 485 23.01 11.02 -9.03
CA LEU A 485 21.83 10.53 -9.74
C LEU A 485 21.56 11.35 -11.00
N VAL A 486 21.22 10.70 -12.10
CA VAL A 486 21.02 11.35 -13.40
C VAL A 486 19.58 11.86 -13.52
N GLY A 487 19.40 13.12 -13.91
CA GLY A 487 18.09 13.77 -13.99
C GLY A 487 17.62 14.45 -12.69
N ALA A 488 18.33 14.25 -11.57
CA ALA A 488 17.97 14.84 -10.29
C ALA A 488 18.34 16.33 -10.18
N PHE A 489 19.54 16.68 -10.65
CA PHE A 489 20.09 18.04 -10.51
C PHE A 489 20.75 18.50 -11.80
N PRO A 490 20.47 19.73 -12.27
CA PRO A 490 21.12 20.26 -13.46
C PRO A 490 22.60 20.56 -13.19
N GLY A 491 23.43 20.44 -14.26
CA GLY A 491 24.85 20.79 -14.20
C GLY A 491 25.76 19.77 -13.50
N CYS A 492 25.27 18.57 -13.20
CA CYS A 492 26.08 17.48 -12.67
C CYS A 492 27.20 17.10 -13.64
N ARG A 493 28.35 16.77 -13.07
CA ARG A 493 29.52 16.25 -13.79
C ARG A 493 29.82 14.84 -13.33
N TYR A 494 30.23 14.01 -14.28
CA TYR A 494 30.59 12.62 -14.04
C TYR A 494 32.07 12.41 -14.36
N SER A 495 32.63 11.31 -13.89
CA SER A 495 33.99 10.89 -14.20
C SER A 495 33.99 9.46 -14.76
N SER A 496 35.02 9.13 -15.52
CA SER A 496 35.21 7.76 -16.02
C SER A 496 36.40 7.10 -15.35
N MET A 497 36.29 5.78 -15.21
CA MET A 497 37.38 4.89 -14.87
C MET A 497 37.62 3.89 -16.01
N GLU A 498 38.79 3.29 -16.01
CA GLU A 498 39.19 2.31 -17.02
C GLU A 498 39.77 1.08 -16.36
N ILE A 499 39.38 -0.09 -16.84
CA ILE A 499 40.00 -1.36 -16.46
C ILE A 499 40.24 -2.22 -17.70
N GLN A 500 41.13 -3.22 -17.53
CA GLN A 500 41.29 -4.31 -18.49
C GLN A 500 40.63 -5.56 -17.93
N LEU A 501 39.66 -6.11 -18.68
CA LEU A 501 38.98 -7.35 -18.33
C LEU A 501 39.91 -8.55 -18.53
N GLY A 502 39.98 -9.41 -17.53
CA GLY A 502 40.74 -10.65 -17.56
C GLY A 502 40.17 -11.69 -18.54
N HIS A 503 40.89 -12.79 -18.78
CA HIS A 503 40.38 -13.96 -19.46
C HIS A 503 39.33 -14.65 -18.58
N GLU A 504 38.22 -15.06 -19.13
CA GLU A 504 37.10 -15.73 -18.42
C GLU A 504 36.46 -14.92 -17.28
N GLU A 505 36.88 -13.67 -17.08
CA GLU A 505 36.26 -12.76 -16.14
C GLU A 505 34.92 -12.30 -16.69
N THR A 506 33.86 -12.39 -15.87
CA THR A 506 32.51 -11.96 -16.25
C THR A 506 32.17 -10.67 -15.52
N LEU A 507 31.86 -9.62 -16.26
CA LEU A 507 31.24 -8.41 -15.71
C LEU A 507 29.75 -8.69 -15.48
N PHE A 508 29.32 -8.65 -14.24
CA PHE A 508 27.92 -8.84 -13.83
C PHE A 508 27.38 -7.54 -13.25
N CYS A 509 26.42 -6.95 -13.95
CA CYS A 509 25.69 -5.75 -13.55
C CYS A 509 24.28 -6.15 -13.12
N TYR A 510 23.73 -5.48 -12.12
CA TYR A 510 22.42 -5.78 -11.54
C TYR A 510 21.80 -4.51 -10.96
N THR A 511 20.49 -4.51 -10.76
CA THR A 511 19.75 -3.49 -10.00
C THR A 511 19.52 -3.96 -8.56
N ASP A 512 19.16 -3.04 -7.68
CA ASP A 512 18.97 -3.28 -6.24
C ASP A 512 17.92 -4.36 -5.93
N GLY A 513 16.92 -4.58 -6.80
CA GLY A 513 15.99 -5.70 -6.66
C GLY A 513 16.63 -7.09 -6.59
N VAL A 514 17.94 -7.23 -6.92
CA VAL A 514 18.71 -8.47 -6.70
C VAL A 514 19.24 -8.53 -5.27
N THR A 515 19.81 -7.45 -4.76
CA THR A 515 20.54 -7.43 -3.48
C THR A 515 19.72 -6.96 -2.29
N GLU A 516 18.64 -6.20 -2.52
CA GLU A 516 17.69 -5.78 -1.52
C GLU A 516 16.50 -6.76 -1.37
N ALA A 517 16.55 -7.92 -2.04
CA ALA A 517 15.57 -8.98 -1.85
C ALA A 517 15.61 -9.51 -0.40
N HIS A 518 14.42 -9.67 0.22
CA HIS A 518 14.29 -10.08 1.62
C HIS A 518 13.89 -11.55 1.75
N ASP A 519 14.46 -12.22 2.74
CA ASP A 519 14.07 -13.56 3.15
C ASP A 519 12.78 -13.51 4.02
N PRO A 520 12.13 -14.67 4.35
CA PRO A 520 10.96 -14.70 5.23
C PRO A 520 11.17 -14.14 6.65
N ASN A 521 12.42 -13.87 7.05
CA ASN A 521 12.78 -13.26 8.33
C ASN A 521 13.08 -11.77 8.20
N ASP A 522 12.87 -11.19 7.00
CA ASP A 522 13.14 -9.77 6.68
C ASP A 522 14.65 -9.41 6.67
N GLU A 523 15.53 -10.41 6.34
CA GLU A 523 16.95 -10.17 6.11
C GLU A 523 17.22 -9.98 4.62
N GLU A 524 18.00 -8.94 4.26
CA GLU A 524 18.41 -8.66 2.88
C GLU A 524 19.48 -9.67 2.38
N LEU A 525 19.43 -9.96 1.08
CA LEU A 525 20.46 -10.77 0.41
C LEU A 525 21.84 -10.11 0.47
N THR A 526 21.92 -8.80 0.35
CA THR A 526 23.09 -7.93 0.34
C THR A 526 24.11 -8.21 -0.76
N GLU A 527 24.86 -7.17 -1.18
CA GLU A 527 25.92 -7.28 -2.20
C GLU A 527 27.01 -8.29 -1.78
N GLU A 528 27.38 -8.30 -0.50
CA GLU A 528 28.45 -9.16 0.02
C GLU A 528 28.05 -10.64 0.01
N ARG A 529 26.83 -10.97 0.43
CA ARG A 529 26.29 -12.35 0.37
C ARG A 529 26.17 -12.83 -1.08
N CYS A 530 25.64 -11.99 -1.96
CA CYS A 530 25.52 -12.30 -3.38
C CYS A 530 26.90 -12.58 -3.99
N LEU A 531 27.90 -11.72 -3.76
CA LEU A 531 29.26 -11.89 -4.25
C LEU A 531 29.89 -13.21 -3.73
N GLN A 532 29.74 -13.52 -2.44
CA GLN A 532 30.25 -14.76 -1.84
C GLN A 532 29.63 -16.01 -2.49
N MET A 533 28.33 -15.99 -2.78
CA MET A 533 27.66 -17.11 -3.45
C MET A 533 28.15 -17.28 -4.89
N LEU A 534 28.35 -16.17 -5.61
CA LEU A 534 28.80 -16.18 -7.00
C LEU A 534 30.29 -16.52 -7.14
N ASP A 535 31.12 -16.23 -6.14
CA ASP A 535 32.58 -16.52 -6.15
C ASP A 535 32.91 -18.02 -6.24
N THR A 536 31.98 -18.86 -5.84
CA THR A 536 32.15 -20.33 -5.90
C THR A 536 31.79 -20.94 -7.25
N LEU A 537 31.18 -20.17 -8.15
CA LEU A 537 30.72 -20.65 -9.45
C LEU A 537 31.89 -20.87 -10.41
N GLN A 538 31.84 -21.99 -11.14
CA GLN A 538 32.73 -22.20 -12.28
C GLN A 538 32.32 -21.30 -13.45
N PRO A 539 33.27 -20.93 -14.36
CA PRO A 539 32.91 -20.17 -15.55
C PRO A 539 31.85 -20.87 -16.36
N GLN A 540 30.76 -20.17 -16.61
CA GLN A 540 29.60 -20.69 -17.33
C GLN A 540 29.09 -19.64 -18.33
N PRO A 541 28.29 -20.01 -19.34
CA PRO A 541 27.64 -19.05 -20.24
C PRO A 541 26.90 -17.96 -19.47
N THR A 542 26.91 -16.73 -19.99
CA THR A 542 26.28 -15.59 -19.30
C THR A 542 24.79 -15.78 -19.06
N GLY A 543 24.10 -16.50 -19.98
CA GLY A 543 22.70 -16.85 -19.81
C GLY A 543 22.42 -17.75 -18.61
N ASP A 544 23.27 -18.79 -18.41
CA ASP A 544 23.15 -19.74 -17.30
C ASP A 544 23.43 -19.04 -15.96
N LEU A 545 24.38 -18.07 -15.95
CA LEU A 545 24.65 -17.24 -14.79
C LEU A 545 23.42 -16.44 -14.36
N LEU A 546 22.75 -15.78 -15.32
CA LEU A 546 21.55 -14.98 -15.01
C LEU A 546 20.40 -15.85 -14.50
N ASP A 547 20.20 -17.04 -15.08
CA ASP A 547 19.18 -17.98 -14.65
C ASP A 547 19.49 -18.53 -13.23
N PHE A 548 20.78 -18.75 -12.91
CA PHE A 548 21.21 -19.13 -11.58
C PHE A 548 20.91 -18.03 -10.55
N VAL A 549 21.27 -16.76 -10.85
CA VAL A 549 21.01 -15.63 -9.92
C VAL A 549 19.51 -15.44 -9.71
N ARG A 550 18.71 -15.56 -10.76
CA ARG A 550 17.25 -15.47 -10.64
C ARG A 550 16.69 -16.57 -9.72
N ALA A 551 17.17 -17.81 -9.87
CA ALA A 551 16.80 -18.92 -8.98
C ALA A 551 17.26 -18.67 -7.54
N LEU A 552 18.49 -18.15 -7.36
CA LEU A 552 19.03 -17.80 -6.05
C LEU A 552 18.17 -16.76 -5.31
N VAL A 553 17.73 -15.70 -6.01
CA VAL A 553 16.84 -14.69 -5.44
C VAL A 553 15.50 -15.31 -5.04
N SER A 554 14.89 -16.14 -5.92
CA SER A 554 13.63 -16.83 -5.64
C SER A 554 13.73 -17.80 -4.47
N ASP A 555 14.82 -18.56 -4.38
CA ASP A 555 15.07 -19.49 -3.26
C ASP A 555 15.30 -18.73 -1.95
N PHE A 556 15.98 -17.59 -2.00
CA PHE A 556 16.25 -16.76 -0.84
C PHE A 556 14.97 -16.11 -0.29
N THR A 557 14.14 -15.54 -1.16
CA THR A 557 12.86 -14.91 -0.77
C THR A 557 11.77 -15.93 -0.41
N GLY A 558 11.91 -17.19 -0.87
CA GLY A 558 10.87 -18.22 -0.70
C GLY A 558 9.59 -17.94 -1.49
N THR A 559 9.61 -17.00 -2.43
CA THR A 559 8.48 -16.63 -3.29
C THR A 559 8.93 -16.30 -4.70
N GLU A 560 8.05 -16.51 -5.68
CA GLU A 560 8.28 -16.06 -7.06
C GLU A 560 7.86 -14.59 -7.28
N VAL A 561 7.20 -13.98 -6.30
CA VAL A 561 6.75 -12.57 -6.39
C VAL A 561 7.90 -11.66 -5.99
N LEU A 562 8.32 -10.82 -6.94
CA LEU A 562 9.36 -9.82 -6.71
C LEU A 562 8.82 -8.63 -5.91
N GLU A 563 9.64 -8.12 -5.00
CA GLU A 563 9.33 -6.89 -4.23
C GLU A 563 9.72 -5.64 -5.01
N ASP A 564 10.77 -5.70 -5.82
CA ASP A 564 11.22 -4.63 -6.72
C ASP A 564 11.62 -5.20 -8.08
N ASP A 565 11.78 -4.33 -9.08
CA ASP A 565 12.18 -4.70 -10.44
C ASP A 565 13.54 -5.42 -10.40
N CYS A 566 13.67 -6.55 -11.08
CA CYS A 566 14.89 -7.34 -11.11
C CYS A 566 15.51 -7.29 -12.50
N THR A 567 16.61 -6.57 -12.63
CA THR A 567 17.32 -6.41 -13.90
C THR A 567 18.79 -6.80 -13.78
N MET A 568 19.29 -7.56 -14.75
CA MET A 568 20.66 -8.07 -14.75
C MET A 568 21.24 -8.03 -16.17
N LEU A 569 22.55 -7.79 -16.26
CA LEU A 569 23.31 -7.82 -17.50
C LEU A 569 24.68 -8.47 -17.22
N ALA A 570 25.01 -9.52 -17.95
CA ALA A 570 26.30 -10.20 -17.86
C ALA A 570 27.06 -10.10 -19.18
N ILE A 571 28.36 -9.78 -19.12
CA ILE A 571 29.25 -9.59 -20.27
C ILE A 571 30.54 -10.37 -20.02
N ARG A 572 30.92 -11.25 -20.95
CA ARG A 572 32.16 -12.02 -20.91
C ARG A 572 32.86 -11.99 -22.27
N LEU A 573 34.18 -11.86 -22.24
CA LEU A 573 35.05 -11.99 -23.41
C LEU A 573 35.70 -13.36 -23.43
N SER A 574 35.61 -14.05 -24.55
CA SER A 574 36.22 -15.37 -24.79
C SER A 574 37.73 -15.29 -24.95
#